data_2f4bc2db97f15b72c1d9aa2a1bf02c26
#
_entry.id   2f4bc2db97f15b72c1d9aa2a1bf02c26
#
_cell.length_a   1.000
_cell.length_b   1.000
_cell.length_c   1.000
_cell.angle_alpha   90.00
_cell.angle_beta   90.00
_cell.angle_gamma   90.00
#
_symmetry.space_group_name_H-M   'P 1'
#
loop_
_entity.id
_entity.type
_entity.pdbx_description
1 polymer ?
#
loop_
_entity_poly.entity_id
_entity_poly.type
_entity_poly.pdbx_seq_one_letter_code
_entity_poly.pdbx_strand_id
1 'polypeptide(L)'
;MTFTDELLAIAEPYLEVQANTRFMQGMIDGTLESKRLQYWVRVDYPYLINFSRILAMGVLRAPDLDSMRTIQRYLNYIVDEEMASHERFAESCGISLRELETQKMGPTKYAYSQHEFASASKGELPEILTAIMPCLVGWQILSKRILQREQIAADNPYRWWFDTYGSDLGLDNHVNALLFLLNKLVQGVTSERRDQLTEIFRTSEYFETVAWSAYYEMEEWPAVDEISLFLPSANSD
;
A
#
# COMPACT_ATOMS: atom_id res chain seq x y z
N MET A 1 -18.70 -14.10 -11.41
CA MET A 1 -17.75 -13.49 -10.45
C MET A 1 -16.36 -13.65 -11.05
N THR A 2 -15.65 -12.57 -11.25
CA THR A 2 -14.27 -12.57 -11.73
C THR A 2 -13.32 -12.90 -10.58
N PHE A 3 -12.04 -13.21 -10.90
CA PHE A 3 -11.04 -13.45 -9.83
C PHE A 3 -10.82 -12.22 -8.95
N THR A 4 -10.80 -11.04 -9.54
CA THR A 4 -10.68 -9.79 -8.76
C THR A 4 -11.90 -9.51 -7.89
N ASP A 5 -13.12 -9.91 -8.32
CA ASP A 5 -14.31 -9.82 -7.44
C ASP A 5 -14.16 -10.72 -6.21
N GLU A 6 -13.57 -11.91 -6.37
CA GLU A 6 -13.29 -12.82 -5.26
C GLU A 6 -12.27 -12.22 -4.29
N LEU A 7 -11.18 -11.62 -4.81
CA LEU A 7 -10.17 -10.94 -4.00
C LEU A 7 -10.76 -9.74 -3.26
N LEU A 8 -11.58 -8.92 -3.92
CA LEU A 8 -12.25 -7.78 -3.29
C LEU A 8 -13.23 -8.21 -2.18
N ALA A 9 -13.91 -9.35 -2.35
CA ALA A 9 -14.74 -9.91 -1.29
C ALA A 9 -13.90 -10.37 -0.07
N ILE A 10 -12.68 -10.85 -0.30
CA ILE A 10 -11.71 -11.16 0.77
C ILE A 10 -11.20 -9.89 1.46
N ALA A 11 -10.99 -8.81 0.71
CA ALA A 11 -10.55 -7.52 1.25
C ALA A 11 -11.56 -6.86 2.17
N GLU A 12 -12.86 -7.13 1.99
CA GLU A 12 -13.94 -6.43 2.68
C GLU A 12 -13.78 -6.33 4.21
N PRO A 13 -13.52 -7.43 4.97
CA PRO A 13 -13.29 -7.33 6.41
C PRO A 13 -12.01 -6.57 6.78
N TYR A 14 -10.98 -6.60 5.95
CA TYR A 14 -9.75 -5.84 6.17
C TYR A 14 -10.00 -4.34 6.00
N LEU A 15 -10.70 -3.94 4.95
CA LEU A 15 -11.07 -2.54 4.71
C LEU A 15 -11.92 -1.95 5.84
N GLU A 16 -12.81 -2.75 6.43
CA GLU A 16 -13.58 -2.32 7.60
C GLU A 16 -12.69 -2.11 8.83
N VAL A 17 -11.70 -2.99 9.06
CA VAL A 17 -10.70 -2.80 10.13
C VAL A 17 -9.86 -1.55 9.86
N GLN A 18 -9.37 -1.36 8.63
CA GLN A 18 -8.56 -0.21 8.22
C GLN A 18 -9.30 1.11 8.46
N ALA A 19 -10.59 1.19 8.06
CA ALA A 19 -11.44 2.35 8.29
C ALA A 19 -11.57 2.72 9.77
N ASN A 20 -11.54 1.73 10.66
CA ASN A 20 -11.72 1.91 12.11
C ASN A 20 -10.41 2.02 12.90
N THR A 21 -9.26 2.09 12.24
CA THR A 21 -7.98 2.32 12.92
C THR A 21 -7.91 3.72 13.54
N ARG A 22 -7.13 3.86 14.62
CA ARG A 22 -6.92 5.18 15.26
C ARG A 22 -6.32 6.21 14.31
N PHE A 23 -5.49 5.77 13.37
CA PHE A 23 -4.92 6.64 12.34
C PHE A 23 -6.03 7.18 11.44
N MET A 24 -6.83 6.30 10.86
CA MET A 24 -7.90 6.69 9.92
C MET A 24 -9.00 7.51 10.59
N GLN A 25 -9.46 7.11 11.78
CA GLN A 25 -10.46 7.86 12.55
C GLN A 25 -9.95 9.26 12.91
N GLY A 26 -8.68 9.36 13.34
CA GLY A 26 -8.07 10.68 13.60
C GLY A 26 -7.96 11.57 12.37
N MET A 27 -7.78 11.00 11.17
CA MET A 27 -7.85 11.75 9.90
C MET A 27 -9.27 12.20 9.58
N ILE A 28 -10.26 11.32 9.73
CA ILE A 28 -11.69 11.63 9.49
C ILE A 28 -12.13 12.78 10.40
N ASP A 29 -11.80 12.71 11.68
CA ASP A 29 -12.18 13.70 12.70
C ASP A 29 -11.30 14.97 12.66
N GLY A 30 -10.19 14.96 11.91
CA GLY A 30 -9.22 16.05 11.89
C GLY A 30 -8.36 16.14 13.16
N THR A 31 -8.36 15.12 14.02
CA THR A 31 -7.67 15.09 15.32
C THR A 31 -6.34 14.35 15.32
N LEU A 32 -5.97 13.70 14.21
CA LEU A 32 -4.70 13.00 14.10
C LEU A 32 -3.53 13.98 14.36
N GLU A 33 -2.59 13.61 15.23
CA GLU A 33 -1.39 14.39 15.43
C GLU A 33 -0.58 14.48 14.12
N SER A 34 -0.25 15.67 13.66
CA SER A 34 0.48 15.92 12.40
C SER A 34 1.76 15.10 12.27
N LYS A 35 2.48 14.85 13.37
CA LYS A 35 3.70 14.02 13.38
C LYS A 35 3.46 12.59 12.90
N ARG A 36 2.23 12.03 13.05
CA ARG A 36 1.88 10.68 12.61
C ARG A 36 1.69 10.62 11.09
N LEU A 37 1.08 11.65 10.51
CA LEU A 37 1.02 11.77 9.05
C LEU A 37 2.40 12.06 8.43
N GLN A 38 3.22 12.88 9.13
CA GLN A 38 4.62 13.09 8.74
C GLN A 38 5.44 11.80 8.81
N TYR A 39 5.21 10.95 9.81
CA TYR A 39 5.83 9.62 9.88
C TYR A 39 5.39 8.75 8.71
N TRP A 40 4.07 8.71 8.40
CA TRP A 40 3.56 7.97 7.25
C TRP A 40 4.30 8.36 5.96
N VAL A 41 4.35 9.65 5.61
CA VAL A 41 5.00 10.07 4.36
C VAL A 41 6.50 9.73 4.32
N ARG A 42 7.17 9.80 5.47
CA ARG A 42 8.59 9.43 5.58
C ARG A 42 8.84 7.95 5.28
N VAL A 43 8.03 7.04 5.81
CA VAL A 43 8.21 5.59 5.62
C VAL A 43 7.59 5.09 4.31
N ASP A 44 6.60 5.79 3.79
CA ASP A 44 5.94 5.45 2.53
C ASP A 44 6.76 5.86 1.30
N TYR A 45 7.53 6.95 1.38
CA TYR A 45 8.39 7.40 0.29
C TYR A 45 9.39 6.30 -0.19
N PRO A 46 10.22 5.68 0.67
CA PRO A 46 11.08 4.56 0.24
C PRO A 46 10.28 3.31 -0.17
N TYR A 47 9.07 3.11 0.34
CA TYR A 47 8.18 2.05 -0.11
C TYR A 47 7.74 2.27 -1.55
N LEU A 48 7.30 3.46 -1.92
CA LEU A 48 6.90 3.80 -3.30
C LEU A 48 8.06 3.65 -4.29
N ILE A 49 9.30 3.91 -3.88
CA ILE A 49 10.48 3.61 -4.70
C ILE A 49 10.59 2.10 -4.97
N ASN A 50 10.38 1.25 -3.96
CA ASN A 50 10.39 -0.21 -4.15
C ASN A 50 9.17 -0.68 -4.94
N PHE A 51 8.00 -0.11 -4.70
CA PHE A 51 6.78 -0.38 -5.45
C PHE A 51 6.96 -0.08 -6.95
N SER A 52 7.61 1.04 -7.28
CA SER A 52 7.98 1.38 -8.66
C SER A 52 8.90 0.34 -9.29
N ARG A 53 9.86 -0.22 -8.53
CA ARG A 53 10.72 -1.31 -9.00
C ARG A 53 9.93 -2.60 -9.25
N ILE A 54 8.95 -2.91 -8.40
CA ILE A 54 8.04 -4.06 -8.57
C ILE A 54 7.21 -3.88 -9.85
N LEU A 55 6.66 -2.69 -10.10
CA LEU A 55 5.96 -2.38 -11.35
C LEU A 55 6.88 -2.49 -12.58
N ALA A 56 8.14 -2.06 -12.49
CA ALA A 56 9.12 -2.25 -13.57
C ALA A 56 9.40 -3.74 -13.85
N MET A 57 9.42 -4.59 -12.81
CA MET A 57 9.46 -6.05 -12.99
C MET A 57 8.20 -6.58 -13.67
N GLY A 58 7.03 -5.99 -13.39
CA GLY A 58 5.79 -6.28 -14.10
C GLY A 58 5.86 -5.91 -15.58
N VAL A 59 6.43 -4.75 -15.92
CA VAL A 59 6.69 -4.35 -17.32
C VAL A 59 7.59 -5.38 -18.02
N LEU A 60 8.66 -5.83 -17.35
CA LEU A 60 9.58 -6.84 -17.88
C LEU A 60 8.89 -8.19 -18.16
N ARG A 61 7.92 -8.59 -17.33
CA ARG A 61 7.21 -9.87 -17.41
C ARG A 61 5.89 -9.80 -18.17
N ALA A 62 5.54 -8.65 -18.72
CA ALA A 62 4.32 -8.51 -19.49
C ALA A 62 4.35 -9.40 -20.74
N PRO A 63 3.31 -10.24 -20.99
CA PRO A 63 3.30 -11.22 -22.07
C PRO A 63 3.11 -10.57 -23.45
N ASP A 64 2.59 -9.35 -23.50
CA ASP A 64 2.32 -8.62 -24.73
C ASP A 64 2.48 -7.09 -24.52
N LEU A 65 2.53 -6.35 -25.62
CA LEU A 65 2.74 -4.90 -25.60
C LEU A 65 1.60 -4.14 -24.91
N ASP A 66 0.37 -4.63 -24.96
CA ASP A 66 -0.77 -3.96 -24.32
C ASP A 66 -0.71 -4.11 -22.80
N SER A 67 -0.35 -5.29 -22.31
CA SER A 67 -0.07 -5.55 -20.90
C SER A 67 1.10 -4.68 -20.41
N MET A 68 2.18 -4.60 -21.20
CA MET A 68 3.34 -3.76 -20.90
C MET A 68 2.93 -2.29 -20.76
N ARG A 69 2.18 -1.76 -21.71
CA ARG A 69 1.69 -0.37 -21.70
C ARG A 69 0.78 -0.10 -20.50
N THR A 70 -0.05 -1.07 -20.13
CA THR A 70 -0.96 -0.93 -18.98
C THR A 70 -0.18 -0.72 -17.69
N ILE A 71 0.82 -1.56 -17.44
CA ILE A 71 1.65 -1.47 -16.22
C ILE A 71 2.52 -0.21 -16.26
N GLN A 72 3.11 0.11 -17.42
CA GLN A 72 3.95 1.30 -17.58
C GLN A 72 3.18 2.59 -17.27
N ARG A 73 1.92 2.71 -17.68
CA ARG A 73 1.10 3.90 -17.37
C ARG A 73 0.93 4.07 -15.88
N TYR A 74 0.69 2.99 -15.15
CA TYR A 74 0.58 3.05 -13.70
C TYR A 74 1.93 3.31 -13.03
N LEU A 75 3.02 2.71 -13.52
CA LEU A 75 4.38 3.05 -13.06
C LEU A 75 4.66 4.55 -13.22
N ASN A 76 4.32 5.13 -14.36
CA ASN A 76 4.49 6.56 -14.58
C ASN A 76 3.64 7.38 -13.60
N TYR A 77 2.37 7.00 -13.37
CA TYR A 77 1.51 7.65 -12.38
C TYR A 77 2.16 7.66 -10.97
N ILE A 78 2.70 6.53 -10.53
CA ILE A 78 3.39 6.45 -9.23
C ILE A 78 4.59 7.40 -9.20
N VAL A 79 5.45 7.34 -10.22
CA VAL A 79 6.72 8.10 -10.24
C VAL A 79 6.49 9.59 -10.43
N ASP A 80 5.54 9.98 -11.26
CA ASP A 80 5.33 11.37 -11.66
C ASP A 80 4.30 12.10 -10.77
N GLU A 81 3.20 11.42 -10.38
CA GLU A 81 2.08 12.07 -9.68
C GLU A 81 2.09 11.78 -8.17
N GLU A 82 2.15 10.51 -7.80
CA GLU A 82 2.05 10.12 -6.39
C GLU A 82 3.31 10.51 -5.61
N MET A 83 4.50 10.24 -6.14
CA MET A 83 5.76 10.69 -5.53
C MET A 83 5.81 12.21 -5.39
N ALA A 84 5.40 12.96 -6.42
CA ALA A 84 5.34 14.42 -6.35
C ALA A 84 4.32 14.90 -5.29
N SER A 85 3.24 14.18 -5.05
CA SER A 85 2.28 14.49 -3.98
C SER A 85 2.91 14.31 -2.60
N HIS A 86 3.66 13.22 -2.39
CA HIS A 86 4.42 12.97 -1.16
C HIS A 86 5.47 14.07 -0.91
N GLU A 87 6.20 14.47 -1.93
CA GLU A 87 7.21 15.54 -1.86
C GLU A 87 6.59 16.88 -1.49
N ARG A 88 5.49 17.27 -2.14
CA ARG A 88 4.77 18.52 -1.79
C ARG A 88 4.26 18.51 -0.35
N PHE A 89 3.69 17.40 0.11
CA PHE A 89 3.26 17.28 1.49
C PHE A 89 4.44 17.36 2.46
N ALA A 90 5.52 16.65 2.20
CA ALA A 90 6.73 16.67 3.02
C ALA A 90 7.31 18.09 3.12
N GLU A 91 7.42 18.80 1.99
CA GLU A 91 7.89 20.20 1.94
C GLU A 91 7.00 21.11 2.79
N SER A 92 5.67 20.95 2.72
CA SER A 92 4.73 21.73 3.54
C SER A 92 4.91 21.51 5.05
N CYS A 93 5.51 20.39 5.43
CA CYS A 93 5.85 20.03 6.82
C CYS A 93 7.31 20.35 7.19
N GLY A 94 8.07 20.99 6.28
CA GLY A 94 9.49 21.30 6.49
C GLY A 94 10.42 20.08 6.40
N ILE A 95 9.96 18.98 5.80
CA ILE A 95 10.74 17.76 5.54
C ILE A 95 11.39 17.91 4.17
N SER A 96 12.70 17.86 4.12
CA SER A 96 13.45 17.99 2.85
C SER A 96 13.41 16.67 2.03
N LEU A 97 13.54 16.80 0.72
CA LEU A 97 13.69 15.62 -0.18
C LEU A 97 14.85 14.72 0.26
N ARG A 98 15.97 15.29 0.70
CA ARG A 98 17.11 14.52 1.21
C ARG A 98 16.76 13.66 2.43
N GLU A 99 15.90 14.18 3.33
CA GLU A 99 15.42 13.38 4.47
C GLU A 99 14.55 12.22 4.00
N LEU A 100 13.66 12.43 3.02
CA LEU A 100 12.84 11.37 2.43
C LEU A 100 13.70 10.28 1.77
N GLU A 101 14.67 10.68 0.95
CA GLU A 101 15.58 9.76 0.23
C GLU A 101 16.45 8.92 1.17
N THR A 102 16.77 9.42 2.36
CA THR A 102 17.59 8.72 3.36
C THR A 102 16.77 8.00 4.43
N GLN A 103 15.44 8.17 4.42
CA GLN A 103 14.55 7.51 5.37
C GLN A 103 14.53 6.00 5.17
N LYS A 104 14.48 5.27 6.28
CA LYS A 104 14.25 3.84 6.30
C LYS A 104 12.78 3.56 6.58
N MET A 105 12.26 2.49 5.99
CA MET A 105 10.94 1.97 6.37
C MET A 105 10.99 1.43 7.80
N GLY A 106 9.90 1.59 8.55
CA GLY A 106 9.69 0.86 9.80
C GLY A 106 9.55 -0.65 9.56
N PRO A 107 9.67 -1.50 10.60
CA PRO A 107 9.63 -2.96 10.49
C PRO A 107 8.44 -3.50 9.69
N THR A 108 7.23 -3.06 10.00
CA THR A 108 6.00 -3.51 9.33
C THR A 108 6.00 -3.13 7.85
N LYS A 109 6.27 -1.85 7.51
CA LYS A 109 6.29 -1.40 6.11
C LYS A 109 7.41 -2.06 5.31
N TYR A 110 8.55 -2.31 5.95
CA TYR A 110 9.65 -3.06 5.36
C TYR A 110 9.23 -4.51 5.05
N ALA A 111 8.60 -5.21 6.00
CA ALA A 111 8.13 -6.58 5.79
C ALA A 111 7.10 -6.66 4.66
N TYR A 112 6.18 -5.69 4.59
CA TYR A 112 5.23 -5.58 3.49
C TYR A 112 5.93 -5.43 2.14
N SER A 113 6.81 -4.44 2.04
CA SER A 113 7.60 -4.21 0.82
C SER A 113 8.42 -5.43 0.39
N GLN A 114 8.99 -6.19 1.37
CA GLN A 114 9.73 -7.42 1.08
C GLN A 114 8.82 -8.57 0.63
N HIS A 115 7.60 -8.68 1.16
CA HIS A 115 6.61 -9.65 0.69
C HIS A 115 6.25 -9.41 -0.78
N GLU A 116 5.93 -8.17 -1.14
CA GLU A 116 5.63 -7.79 -2.52
C GLU A 116 6.82 -8.03 -3.45
N PHE A 117 8.02 -7.61 -3.03
CA PHE A 117 9.24 -7.79 -3.82
C PHE A 117 9.60 -9.27 -3.99
N ALA A 118 9.42 -10.10 -2.96
CA ALA A 118 9.64 -11.54 -3.05
C ALA A 118 8.64 -12.20 -4.00
N SER A 119 7.36 -11.79 -3.95
CA SER A 119 6.32 -12.25 -4.87
C SER A 119 6.66 -11.87 -6.32
N ALA A 120 7.11 -10.63 -6.53
CA ALA A 120 7.55 -10.14 -7.83
C ALA A 120 8.81 -10.85 -8.34
N SER A 121 9.77 -11.13 -7.47
CA SER A 121 11.05 -11.74 -7.87
C SER A 121 10.91 -13.20 -8.29
N LYS A 122 10.05 -13.95 -7.62
CA LYS A 122 9.86 -15.40 -7.81
C LYS A 122 8.70 -15.73 -8.76
N GLY A 123 7.73 -14.83 -8.88
CA GLY A 123 6.50 -15.04 -9.64
C GLY A 123 6.54 -14.43 -11.03
N GLU A 124 5.45 -14.66 -11.74
CA GLU A 124 5.13 -14.04 -13.02
C GLU A 124 4.22 -12.82 -12.81
N LEU A 125 3.69 -12.24 -13.88
CA LEU A 125 2.86 -11.04 -13.79
C LEU A 125 1.61 -11.19 -12.89
N PRO A 126 0.88 -12.34 -12.85
CA PRO A 126 -0.23 -12.51 -11.92
C PRO A 126 0.16 -12.35 -10.44
N GLU A 127 1.30 -12.91 -10.00
CA GLU A 127 1.79 -12.76 -8.62
C GLU A 127 2.11 -11.30 -8.31
N ILE A 128 2.73 -10.59 -9.24
CA ILE A 128 3.06 -9.17 -9.09
C ILE A 128 1.79 -8.37 -8.87
N LEU A 129 0.82 -8.49 -9.79
CA LEU A 129 -0.43 -7.72 -9.71
C LEU A 129 -1.23 -8.07 -8.45
N THR A 130 -1.25 -9.34 -8.07
CA THR A 130 -1.97 -9.80 -6.87
C THR A 130 -1.32 -9.28 -5.59
N ALA A 131 0.01 -9.26 -5.52
CA ALA A 131 0.73 -8.79 -4.34
C ALA A 131 0.56 -7.29 -4.10
N ILE A 132 0.54 -6.47 -5.17
CA ILE A 132 0.39 -5.02 -5.06
C ILE A 132 -1.06 -4.55 -4.97
N MET A 133 -2.02 -5.44 -5.20
CA MET A 133 -3.45 -5.07 -5.29
C MET A 133 -4.00 -4.41 -4.01
N PRO A 134 -3.67 -4.83 -2.78
CA PRO A 134 -4.16 -4.16 -1.58
C PRO A 134 -3.76 -2.69 -1.49
N CYS A 135 -2.52 -2.35 -1.78
CA CYS A 135 -2.08 -0.96 -1.84
C CYS A 135 -2.76 -0.21 -3.00
N LEU A 136 -2.82 -0.81 -4.20
CA LEU A 136 -3.38 -0.20 -5.40
C LEU A 136 -4.88 0.11 -5.27
N VAL A 137 -5.67 -0.87 -4.80
CA VAL A 137 -7.14 -0.81 -4.80
C VAL A 137 -7.66 -0.44 -3.43
N GLY A 138 -7.00 -0.88 -2.36
CA GLY A 138 -7.45 -0.71 -0.99
C GLY A 138 -7.60 0.76 -0.62
N TRP A 139 -6.60 1.58 -0.91
CA TRP A 139 -6.62 3.01 -0.61
C TRP A 139 -7.73 3.75 -1.35
N GLN A 140 -7.92 3.41 -2.62
CA GLN A 140 -9.01 3.98 -3.43
C GLN A 140 -10.38 3.61 -2.88
N ILE A 141 -10.61 2.31 -2.62
CA ILE A 141 -11.90 1.82 -2.10
C ILE A 141 -12.16 2.40 -0.71
N LEU A 142 -11.13 2.41 0.17
CA LEU A 142 -11.23 2.94 1.52
C LEU A 142 -11.58 4.42 1.51
N SER A 143 -10.85 5.23 0.74
CA SER A 143 -11.10 6.67 0.65
C SER A 143 -12.47 7.00 0.06
N LYS A 144 -12.89 6.32 -1.02
CA LYS A 144 -14.24 6.47 -1.59
C LYS A 144 -15.32 6.12 -0.58
N ARG A 145 -15.15 5.02 0.15
CA ARG A 145 -16.11 4.55 1.17
C ARG A 145 -16.22 5.56 2.30
N ILE A 146 -15.11 6.11 2.77
CA ILE A 146 -15.08 7.14 3.81
C ILE A 146 -15.80 8.40 3.32
N LEU A 147 -15.47 8.91 2.12
CA LEU A 147 -16.15 10.09 1.56
C LEU A 147 -17.66 9.90 1.35
N GLN A 148 -18.12 8.66 1.15
CA GLN A 148 -19.56 8.35 1.03
C GLN A 148 -20.27 8.21 2.38
N ARG A 149 -19.59 7.69 3.40
CA ARG A 149 -20.17 7.39 4.72
C ARG A 149 -20.05 8.57 5.69
N GLU A 150 -18.95 9.32 5.59
CA GLU A 150 -18.58 10.35 6.55
C GLU A 150 -18.67 11.75 5.93
N GLN A 151 -19.13 12.70 6.73
CA GLN A 151 -19.10 14.12 6.36
C GLN A 151 -17.78 14.74 6.83
N ILE A 152 -16.73 14.56 6.02
CA ILE A 152 -15.45 15.20 6.32
C ILE A 152 -15.60 16.72 6.14
N ALA A 153 -15.35 17.49 7.21
CA ALA A 153 -15.47 18.92 7.22
C ALA A 153 -14.59 19.58 6.13
N ALA A 154 -15.06 20.68 5.57
CA ALA A 154 -14.33 21.37 4.51
C ALA A 154 -12.98 21.93 4.99
N ASP A 155 -12.88 22.26 6.28
CA ASP A 155 -11.69 22.76 6.96
C ASP A 155 -10.86 21.66 7.65
N ASN A 156 -11.21 20.38 7.47
CA ASN A 156 -10.43 19.25 7.97
C ASN A 156 -9.02 19.28 7.34
N PRO A 157 -7.94 19.31 8.13
CA PRO A 157 -6.57 19.42 7.63
C PRO A 157 -6.12 18.24 6.75
N TYR A 158 -6.84 17.12 6.80
CA TYR A 158 -6.54 15.89 6.04
C TYR A 158 -7.50 15.65 4.87
N ARG A 159 -8.42 16.58 4.60
CA ARG A 159 -9.40 16.49 3.51
C ARG A 159 -8.75 16.20 2.17
N TRP A 160 -7.63 16.87 1.87
CA TRP A 160 -6.86 16.71 0.65
C TRP A 160 -6.44 15.25 0.39
N TRP A 161 -6.14 14.51 1.44
CA TRP A 161 -5.74 13.10 1.33
C TRP A 161 -6.90 12.24 0.81
N PHE A 162 -8.08 12.40 1.39
CA PHE A 162 -9.28 11.68 0.93
C PHE A 162 -9.68 12.08 -0.49
N ASP A 163 -9.56 13.35 -0.83
CA ASP A 163 -9.86 13.84 -2.18
C ASP A 163 -8.86 13.27 -3.20
N THR A 164 -7.57 13.13 -2.85
CA THR A 164 -6.54 12.57 -3.70
C THR A 164 -6.83 11.10 -4.04
N TYR A 165 -7.08 10.27 -3.03
CA TYR A 165 -7.27 8.82 -3.26
C TYR A 165 -8.71 8.44 -3.59
N GLY A 166 -9.69 9.23 -3.19
CA GLY A 166 -11.11 8.90 -3.35
C GLY A 166 -11.80 9.56 -4.54
N SER A 167 -11.22 10.61 -5.13
CA SER A 167 -11.85 11.39 -6.21
C SER A 167 -11.02 11.48 -7.49
N ASP A 168 -9.81 10.92 -7.53
CA ASP A 168 -8.95 10.96 -8.71
C ASP A 168 -9.44 9.98 -9.79
N LEU A 169 -10.04 10.51 -10.85
CA LEU A 169 -10.47 9.74 -12.02
C LEU A 169 -9.28 9.12 -12.79
N GLY A 170 -8.09 9.70 -12.70
CA GLY A 170 -6.87 9.14 -13.29
C GLY A 170 -6.49 7.84 -12.59
N LEU A 171 -6.46 7.83 -11.27
CA LEU A 171 -6.24 6.65 -10.46
C LEU A 171 -7.29 5.56 -10.74
N ASP A 172 -8.59 5.94 -10.85
CA ASP A 172 -9.68 5.01 -11.20
C ASP A 172 -9.42 4.26 -12.51
N ASN A 173 -8.94 4.97 -13.53
CA ASN A 173 -8.62 4.36 -14.81
C ASN A 173 -7.46 3.37 -14.73
N HIS A 174 -6.42 3.69 -13.96
CA HIS A 174 -5.27 2.80 -13.73
C HIS A 174 -5.69 1.54 -12.98
N VAL A 175 -6.42 1.70 -11.88
CA VAL A 175 -6.95 0.58 -11.08
C VAL A 175 -7.78 -0.36 -11.95
N ASN A 176 -8.78 0.17 -12.67
CA ASN A 176 -9.65 -0.64 -13.50
C ASN A 176 -8.87 -1.39 -14.60
N ALA A 177 -7.88 -0.75 -15.22
CA ALA A 177 -7.06 -1.37 -16.25
C ALA A 177 -6.22 -2.54 -15.70
N LEU A 178 -5.67 -2.41 -14.49
CA LEU A 178 -4.89 -3.46 -13.85
C LEU A 178 -5.76 -4.62 -13.34
N LEU A 179 -6.94 -4.35 -12.79
CA LEU A 179 -7.92 -5.38 -12.43
C LEU A 179 -8.37 -6.19 -13.66
N PHE A 180 -8.65 -5.50 -14.77
CA PHE A 180 -8.98 -6.16 -16.04
C PHE A 180 -7.83 -7.02 -16.54
N LEU A 181 -6.60 -6.50 -16.47
CA LEU A 181 -5.40 -7.24 -16.87
C LEU A 181 -5.22 -8.50 -16.01
N LEU A 182 -5.34 -8.40 -14.68
CA LEU A 182 -5.23 -9.56 -13.78
C LEU A 182 -6.29 -10.62 -14.14
N ASN A 183 -7.54 -10.22 -14.33
CA ASN A 183 -8.60 -11.14 -14.74
C ASN A 183 -8.30 -11.85 -16.07
N LYS A 184 -7.72 -11.13 -17.06
CA LYS A 184 -7.28 -11.71 -18.33
C LYS A 184 -6.18 -12.75 -18.12
N LEU A 185 -5.20 -12.46 -17.30
CA LEU A 185 -4.03 -13.33 -17.06
C LEU A 185 -4.37 -14.61 -16.31
N VAL A 186 -5.41 -14.60 -15.48
CA VAL A 186 -5.84 -15.78 -14.71
C VAL A 186 -6.96 -16.58 -15.36
N GLN A 187 -7.30 -16.28 -16.62
CA GLN A 187 -8.25 -17.11 -17.37
C GLN A 187 -7.68 -18.52 -17.61
N GLY A 188 -8.44 -19.53 -17.20
CA GLY A 188 -8.06 -20.93 -17.44
C GLY A 188 -6.94 -21.47 -16.53
N VAL A 189 -6.47 -20.72 -15.54
CA VAL A 189 -5.55 -21.24 -14.52
C VAL A 189 -6.28 -22.26 -13.62
N THR A 190 -5.53 -23.20 -13.04
CA THR A 190 -6.08 -24.20 -12.13
C THR A 190 -6.57 -23.58 -10.83
N SER A 191 -7.45 -24.30 -10.11
CA SER A 191 -7.90 -23.89 -8.77
C SER A 191 -6.72 -23.73 -7.81
N GLU A 192 -5.78 -24.67 -7.83
CA GLU A 192 -4.56 -24.60 -7.02
C GLU A 192 -3.75 -23.30 -7.27
N ARG A 193 -3.64 -22.91 -8.54
CA ARG A 193 -2.97 -21.66 -8.90
C ARG A 193 -3.72 -20.43 -8.40
N ARG A 194 -5.05 -20.44 -8.45
CA ARG A 194 -5.88 -19.37 -7.87
C ARG A 194 -5.72 -19.30 -6.36
N ASP A 195 -5.67 -20.45 -5.67
CA ASP A 195 -5.45 -20.51 -4.23
C ASP A 195 -4.10 -19.88 -3.84
N GLN A 196 -3.03 -20.20 -4.59
CA GLN A 196 -1.70 -19.60 -4.39
C GLN A 196 -1.73 -18.07 -4.53
N LEU A 197 -2.37 -17.55 -5.58
CA LEU A 197 -2.54 -16.09 -5.76
C LEU A 197 -3.37 -15.48 -4.65
N THR A 198 -4.43 -16.17 -4.21
CA THR A 198 -5.27 -15.71 -3.09
C THR A 198 -4.48 -15.61 -1.79
N GLU A 199 -3.57 -16.53 -1.50
CA GLU A 199 -2.70 -16.45 -0.30
C GLU A 199 -1.70 -15.29 -0.38
N ILE A 200 -1.15 -14.99 -1.56
CA ILE A 200 -0.34 -13.78 -1.77
C ILE A 200 -1.16 -12.53 -1.44
N PHE A 201 -2.38 -12.44 -1.96
CA PHE A 201 -3.29 -11.33 -1.68
C PHE A 201 -3.61 -11.19 -0.20
N ARG A 202 -3.97 -12.29 0.48
CA ARG A 202 -4.27 -12.27 1.93
C ARG A 202 -3.11 -11.78 2.76
N THR A 203 -1.90 -12.20 2.40
CA THR A 203 -0.68 -11.75 3.08
C THR A 203 -0.45 -10.24 2.89
N SER A 204 -0.67 -9.75 1.67
CA SER A 204 -0.58 -8.31 1.38
C SER A 204 -1.65 -7.51 2.15
N GLU A 205 -2.91 -7.98 2.17
CA GLU A 205 -3.99 -7.34 2.95
C GLU A 205 -3.70 -7.31 4.45
N TYR A 206 -3.11 -8.37 4.99
CA TYR A 206 -2.67 -8.37 6.38
C TYR A 206 -1.66 -7.24 6.63
N PHE A 207 -0.61 -7.16 5.81
CA PHE A 207 0.41 -6.12 5.98
C PHE A 207 -0.14 -4.71 5.76
N GLU A 208 -1.00 -4.51 4.77
CA GLU A 208 -1.67 -3.24 4.54
C GLU A 208 -2.49 -2.81 5.77
N THR A 209 -3.21 -3.76 6.36
CA THR A 209 -4.04 -3.48 7.54
C THR A 209 -3.21 -3.14 8.78
N VAL A 210 -2.14 -3.89 9.07
CA VAL A 210 -1.32 -3.62 10.27
C VAL A 210 -0.44 -2.39 10.10
N ALA A 211 -0.14 -1.97 8.87
CA ALA A 211 0.61 -0.75 8.58
C ALA A 211 -0.08 0.51 9.14
N TRP A 212 -1.41 0.58 9.14
CA TRP A 212 -2.14 1.70 9.73
C TRP A 212 -1.86 1.89 11.23
N SER A 213 -1.75 0.78 11.96
CA SER A 213 -1.35 0.82 13.37
C SER A 213 0.12 1.21 13.52
N ALA A 214 1.00 0.68 12.68
CA ALA A 214 2.41 1.05 12.65
C ALA A 214 2.63 2.55 12.37
N TYR A 215 1.85 3.15 11.47
CA TYR A 215 1.88 4.60 11.21
C TYR A 215 1.39 5.39 12.44
N TYR A 216 0.32 4.92 13.08
CA TYR A 216 -0.18 5.59 14.27
C TYR A 216 0.82 5.55 15.42
N GLU A 217 1.46 4.42 15.67
CA GLU A 217 2.46 4.25 16.74
C GLU A 217 3.84 4.82 16.35
N MET A 218 4.03 5.23 15.09
CA MET A 218 5.33 5.68 14.53
C MET A 218 6.42 4.63 14.78
N GLU A 219 6.15 3.40 14.32
CA GLU A 219 6.95 2.21 14.57
C GLU A 219 8.41 2.39 14.16
N GLU A 220 9.34 2.08 15.05
CA GLU A 220 10.78 2.13 14.81
C GLU A 220 11.42 0.74 14.95
N TRP A 221 12.57 0.56 14.33
CA TRP A 221 13.37 -0.64 14.55
C TRP A 221 13.85 -0.68 15.99
N PRO A 222 13.64 -1.81 16.71
CA PRO A 222 14.07 -1.91 18.09
C PRO A 222 15.60 -1.79 18.23
N ALA A 223 16.05 -1.16 19.27
CA ALA A 223 17.46 -1.16 19.64
C ALA A 223 17.91 -2.55 20.10
N VAL A 224 19.22 -2.85 20.03
CA VAL A 224 19.75 -4.19 20.35
C VAL A 224 19.45 -4.59 21.79
N ASP A 225 19.49 -3.66 22.72
CA ASP A 225 19.15 -3.88 24.12
C ASP A 225 17.67 -4.18 24.33
N GLU A 226 16.77 -3.59 23.54
CA GLU A 226 15.34 -3.94 23.54
C GLU A 226 15.11 -5.35 23.00
N ILE A 227 15.86 -5.79 21.99
CA ILE A 227 15.79 -7.17 21.47
C ILE A 227 16.25 -8.18 22.52
N SER A 228 17.21 -7.83 23.37
CA SER A 228 17.72 -8.71 24.42
C SER A 228 16.67 -9.10 25.44
N LEU A 229 15.59 -8.34 25.60
CA LEU A 229 14.46 -8.68 26.48
C LEU A 229 13.69 -9.93 26.02
N PHE A 230 13.80 -10.31 24.75
CA PHE A 230 13.19 -11.52 24.19
C PHE A 230 14.08 -12.77 24.33
N LEU A 231 15.31 -12.62 24.80
CA LEU A 231 16.18 -13.76 25.05
C LEU A 231 15.86 -14.36 26.43
N PRO A 232 15.88 -15.70 26.57
CA PRO A 232 15.75 -16.28 27.89
C PRO A 232 16.85 -15.71 28.80
N SER A 233 16.47 -15.28 30.00
CA SER A 233 17.45 -14.88 31.03
C SER A 233 18.50 -15.95 31.13
N ALA A 234 19.79 -15.63 30.95
CA ALA A 234 20.85 -16.55 31.24
C ALA A 234 20.65 -16.97 32.70
N ASN A 235 20.31 -18.27 32.92
CA ASN A 235 20.21 -18.81 34.25
C ASN A 235 21.54 -18.51 34.95
N SER A 236 21.50 -17.67 35.96
CA SER A 236 22.55 -17.54 36.93
C SER A 236 22.51 -18.84 37.76
N ASP A 237 23.32 -19.81 37.33
CA ASP A 237 23.68 -20.96 38.19
C ASP A 237 24.46 -20.52 39.44
#